data_806020447f25048ad51db7ceddd6151a
#
_entry.id   806020447f25048ad51db7ceddd6151a
#
_cell.length_a   1.000
_cell.length_b   1.000
_cell.length_c   1.000
_cell.angle_alpha   90.00
_cell.angle_beta   90.00
_cell.angle_gamma   90.00
#
_symmetry.space_group_name_H-M   'P 1'
#
loop_
_entity.id
_entity.type
_entity.pdbx_description
1 polymer ?
#
loop_
_entity_poly.entity_id
_entity_poly.type
_entity_poly.pdbx_seq_one_letter_code
_entity_poly.pdbx_strand_id
1 'polypeptide(L)'
;MLIKSIGTRLTVWYAVILSVTLLVLGSTAYGFLAYSLSHDVDAALEGVAKVSVEQARAQGNAFFPRGVEELFRHFLGFSPLNPSLELFDTQGRPDLNRPGSPAGRLPLSPKALKDALRGASTFETIESLGPYPFRVLTMPVLKGGRVINLVQVGISLENVYSTQRRFLLIMGAVLPFGLLLASVGGWVLARRALKPVDRMTQAARRISGEYLAGRLQETGTGDELDRLAKTLNDMLVRLDGAFRQTRQFSADAAHELQTPLTILKGEIEVALRSPRSPEEYQGVLNSSLEEIDRISSLVEGLLLLARADRGVLRLDLKPLDLQELLGEVGDQMRRLAENQAVSLDYGLTEPAVIQGDREHFKRLLVNLIDNAMKYTPAGGRVTVSLRCDGTWAHVEISDTGIGFTKDEQEQIFNRFYRAAEARSQRGGGAGLGLSIAQSIAVAHGGRIEVESTPGQGSTFRVSLPAVCTATSPAVS
;
A
#
# COMPACT_ATOMS: atom_id res chain seq x y z
N MET A 1 -3.84 9.11 -27.84
CA MET A 1 -4.42 7.98 -27.07
C MET A 1 -3.39 6.96 -26.54
N LEU A 2 -2.09 7.28 -26.57
CA LEU A 2 -0.96 6.34 -26.31
C LEU A 2 -0.40 6.38 -24.87
N ILE A 3 -0.96 7.16 -23.95
CA ILE A 3 -0.37 7.36 -22.60
C ILE A 3 -1.31 6.80 -21.51
N LYS A 4 -1.86 5.59 -21.71
CA LYS A 4 -2.74 4.98 -20.69
C LYS A 4 -2.01 4.08 -19.68
N SER A 5 -0.80 3.62 -19.95
CA SER A 5 -0.07 2.78 -18.99
C SER A 5 0.88 3.59 -18.12
N ILE A 6 0.97 3.23 -16.85
CA ILE A 6 1.89 3.85 -15.88
C ILE A 6 3.34 3.77 -16.39
N GLY A 7 3.71 2.64 -17.00
CA GLY A 7 5.05 2.44 -17.56
C GLY A 7 5.38 3.44 -18.67
N THR A 8 4.45 3.70 -19.61
CA THR A 8 4.64 4.68 -20.69
C THR A 8 4.77 6.11 -20.13
N ARG A 9 3.96 6.48 -19.16
CA ARG A 9 4.04 7.81 -18.51
C ARG A 9 5.40 7.99 -17.82
N LEU A 10 5.85 6.98 -17.11
CA LEU A 10 7.15 6.99 -16.41
C LEU A 10 8.30 7.15 -17.40
N THR A 11 8.31 6.36 -18.50
CA THR A 11 9.33 6.45 -19.56
C THR A 11 9.37 7.84 -20.20
N VAL A 12 8.20 8.43 -20.50
CA VAL A 12 8.11 9.79 -21.06
C VAL A 12 8.68 10.83 -20.09
N TRP A 13 8.32 10.77 -18.81
CA TRP A 13 8.85 11.68 -17.80
C TRP A 13 10.36 11.58 -17.65
N TYR A 14 10.90 10.36 -17.60
CA TYR A 14 12.36 10.15 -17.56
C TYR A 14 13.05 10.68 -18.81
N ALA A 15 12.47 10.45 -20.00
CA ALA A 15 13.03 10.96 -21.24
C ALA A 15 13.03 12.49 -21.27
N VAL A 16 11.99 13.15 -20.79
CA VAL A 16 11.91 14.62 -20.70
C VAL A 16 12.95 15.16 -19.71
N ILE A 17 13.01 14.61 -18.50
CA ILE A 17 13.99 15.04 -17.50
C ILE A 17 15.41 14.87 -18.02
N LEU A 18 15.71 13.70 -18.60
CA LEU A 18 17.03 13.40 -19.17
C LEU A 18 17.36 14.37 -20.31
N SER A 19 16.40 14.67 -21.21
CA SER A 19 16.60 15.63 -22.31
C SER A 19 16.95 17.02 -21.79
N VAL A 20 16.20 17.51 -20.79
CA VAL A 20 16.48 18.83 -20.18
C VAL A 20 17.86 18.83 -19.52
N THR A 21 18.19 17.79 -18.77
CA THR A 21 19.50 17.69 -18.09
C THR A 21 20.64 17.70 -19.11
N LEU A 22 20.52 16.90 -20.18
CA LEU A 22 21.53 16.81 -21.23
C LEU A 22 21.68 18.13 -22.01
N LEU A 23 20.56 18.83 -22.28
CA LEU A 23 20.59 20.14 -22.91
C LEU A 23 21.30 21.19 -22.04
N VAL A 24 21.01 21.22 -20.75
CA VAL A 24 21.68 22.12 -19.81
C VAL A 24 23.17 21.81 -19.73
N LEU A 25 23.52 20.55 -19.58
CA LEU A 25 24.93 20.11 -19.51
C LEU A 25 25.70 20.43 -20.81
N GLY A 26 25.09 20.12 -21.96
CA GLY A 26 25.69 20.41 -23.28
C GLY A 26 25.87 21.89 -23.53
N SER A 27 24.85 22.72 -23.16
CA SER A 27 24.95 24.19 -23.28
C SER A 27 26.04 24.78 -22.39
N THR A 28 26.13 24.28 -21.14
CA THR A 28 27.16 24.72 -20.19
C THR A 28 28.56 24.32 -20.69
N ALA A 29 28.71 23.08 -21.16
CA ALA A 29 29.98 22.60 -21.71
C ALA A 29 30.41 23.40 -22.95
N TYR A 30 29.46 23.71 -23.84
CA TYR A 30 29.70 24.57 -25.00
C TYR A 30 30.11 25.98 -24.59
N GLY A 31 29.40 26.58 -23.65
CA GLY A 31 29.72 27.93 -23.14
C GLY A 31 31.11 27.98 -22.50
N PHE A 32 31.47 26.98 -21.71
CA PHE A 32 32.78 26.84 -21.10
C PHE A 32 33.90 26.67 -22.17
N LEU A 33 33.66 25.80 -23.14
CA LEU A 33 34.60 25.59 -24.23
C LEU A 33 34.82 26.90 -25.04
N ALA A 34 33.74 27.60 -25.40
CA ALA A 34 33.82 28.85 -26.13
C ALA A 34 34.60 29.93 -25.36
N TYR A 35 34.31 30.04 -24.04
CA TYR A 35 35.03 30.95 -23.15
C TYR A 35 36.49 30.61 -23.02
N SER A 36 36.83 29.35 -22.76
CA SER A 36 38.22 28.87 -22.61
C SER A 36 39.05 29.13 -23.90
N LEU A 37 38.52 28.72 -25.07
CA LEU A 37 39.20 28.91 -26.32
C LEU A 37 39.46 30.40 -26.64
N SER A 38 38.50 31.29 -26.35
CA SER A 38 38.68 32.71 -26.57
C SER A 38 39.70 33.33 -25.60
N HIS A 39 39.69 32.89 -24.35
CA HIS A 39 40.65 33.35 -23.35
C HIS A 39 42.10 32.90 -23.65
N ASP A 40 42.26 31.63 -24.08
CA ASP A 40 43.55 31.09 -24.45
C ASP A 40 44.16 31.84 -25.63
N VAL A 41 43.31 32.22 -26.60
CA VAL A 41 43.73 33.05 -27.76
C VAL A 41 44.19 34.43 -27.30
N ASP A 42 43.41 35.12 -26.46
CA ASP A 42 43.76 36.44 -25.98
C ASP A 42 45.05 36.41 -25.12
N ALA A 43 45.22 35.40 -24.27
CA ALA A 43 46.42 35.21 -23.47
C ALA A 43 47.68 34.94 -24.34
N ALA A 44 47.54 34.14 -25.39
CA ALA A 44 48.63 33.86 -26.34
C ALA A 44 49.03 35.09 -27.14
N LEU A 45 48.05 35.88 -27.62
CA LEU A 45 48.32 37.14 -28.29
C LEU A 45 49.09 38.12 -27.38
N GLU A 46 48.70 38.23 -26.14
CA GLU A 46 49.36 39.07 -25.13
C GLU A 46 50.79 38.58 -24.85
N GLY A 47 51.01 37.27 -24.71
CA GLY A 47 52.32 36.66 -24.51
C GLY A 47 53.27 36.95 -25.68
N VAL A 48 52.81 36.68 -26.92
CA VAL A 48 53.61 36.92 -28.14
C VAL A 48 53.87 38.41 -28.33
N ALA A 49 52.88 39.29 -28.10
CA ALA A 49 53.03 40.72 -28.21
C ALA A 49 54.05 41.27 -27.21
N LYS A 50 54.04 40.85 -25.95
CA LYS A 50 54.99 41.27 -24.92
C LYS A 50 56.44 40.88 -25.31
N VAL A 51 56.66 39.66 -25.73
CA VAL A 51 57.97 39.21 -26.20
C VAL A 51 58.44 40.03 -27.39
N SER A 52 57.54 40.27 -28.34
CA SER A 52 57.82 41.04 -29.54
C SER A 52 58.09 42.53 -29.23
N VAL A 53 57.40 43.14 -28.26
CA VAL A 53 57.65 44.51 -27.82
C VAL A 53 59.01 44.63 -27.11
N GLU A 54 59.39 43.66 -26.27
CA GLU A 54 60.72 43.67 -25.64
C GLU A 54 61.84 43.55 -26.64
N GLN A 55 61.72 42.65 -27.59
CA GLN A 55 62.68 42.50 -28.67
C GLN A 55 62.79 43.79 -29.59
N ALA A 56 61.62 44.37 -29.96
CA ALA A 56 61.56 45.62 -30.69
C ALA A 56 62.20 46.78 -29.93
N ARG A 57 62.04 46.84 -28.56
CA ARG A 57 62.70 47.83 -27.70
C ARG A 57 64.21 47.68 -27.69
N ALA A 58 64.74 46.43 -27.71
CA ALA A 58 66.18 46.11 -27.68
C ALA A 58 66.89 46.40 -29.01
N GLN A 59 66.26 45.98 -30.12
CA GLN A 59 66.87 45.96 -31.45
C GLN A 59 66.45 47.14 -32.36
N GLY A 60 65.50 47.95 -31.97
CA GLY A 60 64.96 49.07 -32.76
C GLY A 60 64.37 48.61 -34.08
N ASN A 61 64.59 49.36 -35.16
CA ASN A 61 64.12 49.03 -36.54
C ASN A 61 64.76 47.75 -37.16
N ALA A 62 65.72 47.12 -36.48
CA ALA A 62 66.39 45.89 -37.00
C ALA A 62 65.71 44.62 -36.48
N PHE A 63 64.62 44.75 -35.71
CA PHE A 63 63.86 43.60 -35.18
C PHE A 63 63.18 42.80 -36.26
N PHE A 64 63.57 41.54 -36.42
CA PHE A 64 62.92 40.58 -37.30
C PHE A 64 62.62 39.29 -36.47
N PRO A 65 61.36 39.04 -36.07
CA PRO A 65 61.07 37.84 -35.33
C PRO A 65 61.17 36.63 -36.25
N ARG A 66 62.29 35.94 -36.19
CA ARG A 66 62.40 34.58 -36.74
C ARG A 66 61.61 33.66 -35.80
N GLY A 67 60.53 33.01 -36.30
CA GLY A 67 59.80 32.02 -35.54
C GLY A 67 58.55 32.56 -34.76
N VAL A 68 57.82 33.52 -35.37
CA VAL A 68 56.50 33.93 -34.82
C VAL A 68 55.57 32.72 -34.54
N GLU A 69 55.68 31.72 -35.45
CA GLU A 69 54.96 30.47 -35.34
C GLU A 69 55.39 29.63 -34.11
N GLU A 70 56.71 29.64 -33.76
CA GLU A 70 57.22 28.98 -32.55
C GLU A 70 56.79 29.70 -31.27
N LEU A 71 56.74 31.02 -31.29
CA LEU A 71 56.21 31.79 -30.15
C LEU A 71 54.73 31.46 -29.89
N PHE A 72 53.93 31.45 -30.93
CA PHE A 72 52.53 31.06 -30.79
C PHE A 72 52.37 29.61 -30.32
N ARG A 73 53.20 28.68 -30.85
CA ARG A 73 53.20 27.28 -30.41
C ARG A 73 53.55 27.14 -28.94
N HIS A 74 54.45 27.97 -28.45
CA HIS A 74 54.82 27.96 -27.02
C HIS A 74 53.66 28.38 -26.13
N PHE A 75 52.87 29.40 -26.49
CA PHE A 75 51.76 29.90 -25.68
C PHE A 75 50.45 29.17 -25.92
N LEU A 76 50.17 28.66 -27.12
CA LEU A 76 48.92 27.96 -27.46
C LEU A 76 49.03 26.43 -27.35
N GLY A 77 50.25 25.89 -27.33
CA GLY A 77 50.51 24.45 -27.42
C GLY A 77 50.29 23.84 -28.83
N PHE A 78 49.87 24.64 -29.80
CA PHE A 78 49.70 24.26 -31.20
C PHE A 78 50.13 25.40 -32.15
N SER A 79 50.42 25.08 -33.41
CA SER A 79 50.71 26.11 -34.42
C SER A 79 49.41 26.74 -34.93
N PRO A 80 49.19 28.06 -34.74
CA PRO A 80 48.03 28.71 -35.28
C PRO A 80 48.09 28.81 -36.81
N LEU A 81 46.91 28.86 -37.43
CA LEU A 81 46.81 29.15 -38.85
C LEU A 81 47.04 30.67 -39.11
N ASN A 82 47.90 30.97 -40.06
CA ASN A 82 48.21 32.35 -40.50
C ASN A 82 48.60 33.30 -39.36
N PRO A 83 49.61 32.99 -38.54
CA PRO A 83 50.06 33.92 -37.51
C PRO A 83 50.66 35.16 -38.21
N SER A 84 50.28 36.33 -37.76
CA SER A 84 50.69 37.60 -38.29
C SER A 84 51.34 38.45 -37.23
N LEU A 85 52.43 39.06 -37.53
CA LEU A 85 53.06 40.08 -36.69
C LEU A 85 53.54 41.26 -37.60
N GLU A 86 53.08 42.43 -37.32
CA GLU A 86 53.39 43.63 -38.04
C GLU A 86 53.86 44.73 -37.09
N LEU A 87 54.80 45.59 -37.62
CA LEU A 87 55.24 46.79 -36.96
C LEU A 87 54.72 47.98 -37.71
N PHE A 88 54.24 48.97 -36.93
CA PHE A 88 53.83 50.26 -37.48
C PHE A 88 54.62 51.38 -36.83
N ASP A 89 54.81 52.46 -37.58
CA ASP A 89 55.32 53.73 -37.02
C ASP A 89 54.25 54.46 -36.21
N THR A 90 54.59 55.58 -35.57
CA THR A 90 53.66 56.39 -34.80
C THR A 90 52.60 57.12 -35.67
N GLN A 91 52.76 57.07 -37.03
CA GLN A 91 51.74 57.58 -37.95
C GLN A 91 50.81 56.46 -38.48
N GLY A 92 50.98 55.23 -37.99
CA GLY A 92 50.22 54.08 -38.44
C GLY A 92 50.65 53.52 -39.80
N ARG A 93 51.85 53.85 -40.27
CA ARG A 93 52.38 53.35 -41.52
C ARG A 93 53.13 52.05 -41.25
N PRO A 94 52.84 50.96 -42.01
CA PRO A 94 53.57 49.70 -41.85
C PRO A 94 54.99 49.81 -42.28
N ASP A 95 55.90 49.10 -41.65
CA ASP A 95 57.31 48.98 -42.09
C ASP A 95 57.37 48.17 -43.39
N LEU A 96 57.57 48.90 -44.50
CA LEU A 96 57.56 48.33 -45.86
C LEU A 96 58.76 47.47 -46.19
N ASN A 97 59.81 47.46 -45.39
CA ASN A 97 61.02 46.64 -45.60
C ASN A 97 60.88 45.21 -45.16
N ARG A 98 59.66 44.77 -44.81
CA ARG A 98 59.40 43.43 -44.33
C ARG A 98 58.49 42.65 -45.27
N PRO A 99 58.71 41.33 -45.45
CA PRO A 99 57.72 40.48 -46.11
C PRO A 99 56.41 40.51 -45.31
N GLY A 100 55.29 40.78 -45.97
CA GLY A 100 53.96 40.73 -45.37
C GLY A 100 53.63 39.35 -44.85
N SER A 101 52.72 39.26 -43.91
CA SER A 101 52.17 38.01 -43.44
C SER A 101 51.59 37.15 -44.59
N PRO A 102 51.65 35.84 -44.57
CA PRO A 102 50.98 34.96 -45.53
C PRO A 102 49.48 35.26 -45.71
N ALA A 103 48.86 35.84 -44.71
CA ALA A 103 47.44 36.24 -44.71
C ALA A 103 47.16 37.62 -45.31
N GLY A 104 48.16 38.34 -45.80
CA GLY A 104 48.03 39.72 -46.14
C GLY A 104 48.36 40.66 -44.99
N ARG A 105 48.39 42.00 -45.27
CA ARG A 105 48.65 42.96 -44.18
C ARG A 105 47.45 43.15 -43.26
N LEU A 106 47.69 43.13 -41.95
CA LEU A 106 46.66 43.41 -40.94
C LEU A 106 46.37 44.92 -41.02
N PRO A 107 45.09 45.33 -41.17
CA PRO A 107 44.71 46.75 -41.12
C PRO A 107 44.81 47.25 -39.68
N LEU A 108 45.50 48.40 -39.52
CA LEU A 108 45.51 49.10 -38.24
C LEU A 108 44.27 50.00 -38.13
N SER A 109 43.40 49.70 -37.16
CA SER A 109 42.20 50.55 -36.96
C SER A 109 42.56 51.92 -36.38
N PRO A 110 41.79 52.95 -36.68
CA PRO A 110 42.00 54.28 -36.08
C PRO A 110 41.88 54.29 -34.55
N LYS A 111 41.09 53.38 -34.01
CA LYS A 111 40.92 53.19 -32.58
C LYS A 111 42.17 52.59 -31.95
N ALA A 112 42.70 51.49 -32.52
CA ALA A 112 43.91 50.84 -32.03
C ALA A 112 45.13 51.77 -32.10
N LEU A 113 45.27 52.58 -33.18
CA LEU A 113 46.30 53.58 -33.30
C LEU A 113 46.19 54.62 -32.19
N LYS A 114 44.99 55.19 -31.96
CA LYS A 114 44.78 56.21 -30.94
C LYS A 114 45.06 55.70 -29.52
N ASP A 115 44.61 54.50 -29.21
CA ASP A 115 44.79 53.89 -27.89
C ASP A 115 46.26 53.53 -27.65
N ALA A 116 46.95 52.98 -28.67
CA ALA A 116 48.37 52.69 -28.62
C ALA A 116 49.24 53.92 -28.45
N LEU A 117 48.92 55.05 -29.10
CA LEU A 117 49.62 56.31 -28.89
C LEU A 117 49.46 56.86 -27.47
N ARG A 118 48.38 56.45 -26.75
CA ARG A 118 48.16 56.76 -25.34
C ARG A 118 48.86 55.76 -24.38
N GLY A 119 49.53 54.75 -24.93
CA GLY A 119 50.22 53.74 -24.18
C GLY A 119 49.33 52.56 -23.78
N ALA A 120 48.11 52.44 -24.34
CA ALA A 120 47.18 51.34 -24.04
C ALA A 120 47.20 50.29 -25.16
N SER A 121 47.03 49.00 -24.75
CA SER A 121 46.89 47.88 -25.67
C SER A 121 45.43 47.69 -26.05
N THR A 122 45.17 47.29 -27.31
CA THR A 122 43.79 47.13 -27.81
C THR A 122 43.64 45.77 -28.50
N PHE A 123 42.61 45.02 -28.04
CA PHE A 123 42.17 43.79 -28.71
C PHE A 123 41.05 44.12 -29.69
N GLU A 124 41.13 43.63 -30.91
CA GLU A 124 40.11 43.75 -31.95
C GLU A 124 39.87 42.44 -32.67
N THR A 125 38.64 42.24 -33.17
CA THR A 125 38.32 41.13 -34.06
C THR A 125 37.99 41.68 -35.44
N ILE A 126 38.72 41.25 -36.46
CA ILE A 126 38.60 41.74 -37.84
C ILE A 126 37.97 40.65 -38.70
N GLU A 127 36.81 40.90 -39.24
CA GLU A 127 36.04 39.93 -40.05
C GLU A 127 36.39 39.95 -41.55
N SER A 128 37.12 40.98 -42.04
CA SER A 128 37.29 41.24 -43.45
C SER A 128 38.52 40.58 -44.10
N LEU A 129 39.31 39.80 -43.37
CA LEU A 129 40.59 39.29 -43.82
C LEU A 129 40.56 37.83 -44.34
N GLY A 130 39.39 37.18 -44.37
CA GLY A 130 39.27 35.79 -44.85
C GLY A 130 37.96 35.15 -44.47
N PRO A 131 37.80 33.85 -44.66
CA PRO A 131 36.57 33.11 -44.33
C PRO A 131 36.31 33.02 -42.82
N TYR A 132 37.34 33.26 -42.00
CA TYR A 132 37.24 33.26 -40.53
C TYR A 132 37.76 34.59 -39.97
N PRO A 133 37.20 35.10 -38.89
CA PRO A 133 37.67 36.30 -38.23
C PRO A 133 39.10 36.18 -37.73
N PHE A 134 39.82 37.29 -37.72
CA PHE A 134 41.13 37.41 -37.11
C PHE A 134 41.02 38.14 -35.77
N ARG A 135 41.64 37.56 -34.73
CA ARG A 135 41.79 38.21 -33.44
C ARG A 135 43.15 38.89 -33.41
N VAL A 136 43.17 40.19 -33.13
CA VAL A 136 44.35 41.06 -33.26
C VAL A 136 44.56 41.81 -31.96
N LEU A 137 45.82 41.89 -31.52
CA LEU A 137 46.26 42.71 -30.42
C LEU A 137 47.26 43.74 -30.94
N THR A 138 46.98 45.03 -30.69
CA THR A 138 47.91 46.13 -30.97
C THR A 138 48.50 46.62 -29.65
N MET A 139 49.83 46.65 -29.54
CA MET A 139 50.53 47.04 -28.33
C MET A 139 51.61 48.07 -28.64
N PRO A 140 51.73 49.17 -27.86
CA PRO A 140 52.76 50.20 -28.08
C PRO A 140 54.13 49.76 -27.59
N VAL A 141 55.20 50.10 -28.38
CA VAL A 141 56.60 49.97 -27.97
C VAL A 141 57.04 51.29 -27.31
N LEU A 142 57.28 51.26 -26.01
CA LEU A 142 57.66 52.43 -25.23
C LEU A 142 59.20 52.46 -25.01
N LYS A 143 59.86 53.59 -25.28
CA LYS A 143 61.25 53.86 -24.93
C LYS A 143 61.37 55.22 -24.28
N GLY A 144 61.84 55.24 -23.01
CA GLY A 144 61.92 56.50 -22.27
C GLY A 144 60.57 57.17 -22.02
N GLY A 145 59.46 56.43 -21.91
CA GLY A 145 58.10 56.95 -21.72
C GLY A 145 57.43 57.50 -22.99
N ARG A 146 58.08 57.43 -24.16
CA ARG A 146 57.48 57.80 -25.47
C ARG A 146 57.24 56.58 -26.33
N VAL A 147 56.10 56.58 -27.04
CA VAL A 147 55.80 55.53 -28.04
C VAL A 147 56.71 55.74 -29.25
N ILE A 148 57.47 54.73 -29.58
CA ILE A 148 58.37 54.77 -30.72
C ILE A 148 57.82 53.97 -31.91
N ASN A 149 57.20 52.84 -31.69
CA ASN A 149 56.59 51.94 -32.69
C ASN A 149 55.35 51.24 -32.08
N LEU A 150 54.54 50.58 -32.92
CA LEU A 150 53.42 49.75 -32.53
C LEU A 150 53.70 48.31 -33.05
N VAL A 151 53.47 47.36 -32.20
CA VAL A 151 53.47 45.92 -32.55
C VAL A 151 52.03 45.48 -32.65
N GLN A 152 51.68 44.91 -33.77
CA GLN A 152 50.40 44.28 -34.02
C GLN A 152 50.60 42.77 -34.21
N VAL A 153 49.89 41.96 -33.40
CA VAL A 153 49.93 40.51 -33.44
C VAL A 153 48.54 40.00 -33.72
N GLY A 154 48.39 39.05 -34.65
CA GLY A 154 47.09 38.51 -35.00
C GLY A 154 47.12 37.05 -35.37
N ILE A 155 46.03 36.34 -35.11
CA ILE A 155 45.81 34.94 -35.52
C ILE A 155 44.39 34.77 -36.06
N SER A 156 44.27 33.82 -37.01
CA SER A 156 42.96 33.38 -37.47
C SER A 156 42.23 32.58 -36.41
N LEU A 157 40.95 32.85 -36.19
CA LEU A 157 40.07 32.10 -35.30
C LEU A 157 39.53 30.80 -35.90
N GLU A 158 40.03 30.40 -37.09
CA GLU A 158 39.62 29.18 -37.81
C GLU A 158 39.67 27.95 -36.91
N ASN A 159 40.72 27.77 -36.11
CA ASN A 159 40.89 26.64 -35.18
C ASN A 159 39.83 26.68 -34.07
N VAL A 160 39.47 27.86 -33.61
CA VAL A 160 38.44 28.06 -32.60
C VAL A 160 37.07 27.63 -33.15
N TYR A 161 36.68 28.19 -34.29
CA TYR A 161 35.39 27.88 -34.93
C TYR A 161 35.29 26.42 -35.39
N SER A 162 36.38 25.86 -35.90
CA SER A 162 36.41 24.44 -36.31
C SER A 162 36.25 23.50 -35.11
N THR A 163 36.88 23.83 -33.99
CA THR A 163 36.76 23.05 -32.75
C THR A 163 35.35 23.15 -32.18
N GLN A 164 34.75 24.34 -32.12
CA GLN A 164 33.39 24.52 -31.72
C GLN A 164 32.40 23.76 -32.60
N ARG A 165 32.59 23.80 -33.93
CA ARG A 165 31.75 23.06 -34.88
C ARG A 165 31.86 21.53 -34.68
N ARG A 166 33.10 21.02 -34.52
CA ARG A 166 33.30 19.59 -34.22
C ARG A 166 32.62 19.18 -32.93
N PHE A 167 32.73 20.01 -31.89
CA PHE A 167 32.06 19.76 -30.63
C PHE A 167 30.53 19.68 -30.80
N LEU A 168 29.93 20.63 -31.51
CA LEU A 168 28.48 20.62 -31.78
C LEU A 168 28.05 19.41 -32.60
N LEU A 169 28.84 18.97 -33.59
CA LEU A 169 28.55 17.74 -34.37
C LEU A 169 28.58 16.50 -33.48
N ILE A 170 29.61 16.39 -32.62
CA ILE A 170 29.71 15.27 -31.67
C ILE A 170 28.53 15.28 -30.72
N MET A 171 28.19 16.42 -30.11
CA MET A 171 27.04 16.56 -29.21
C MET A 171 25.72 16.24 -29.93
N GLY A 172 25.57 16.72 -31.18
CA GLY A 172 24.40 16.44 -32.02
C GLY A 172 24.21 14.95 -32.36
N ALA A 173 25.27 14.16 -32.32
CA ALA A 173 25.20 12.69 -32.49
C ALA A 173 25.03 11.95 -31.16
N VAL A 174 25.82 12.31 -30.14
CA VAL A 174 25.85 11.58 -28.83
C VAL A 174 24.58 11.80 -28.03
N LEU A 175 24.03 13.02 -28.02
CA LEU A 175 22.84 13.31 -27.21
C LEU A 175 21.58 12.53 -27.66
N PRO A 176 21.20 12.51 -28.97
CA PRO A 176 20.07 11.72 -29.43
C PRO A 176 20.27 10.22 -29.23
N PHE A 177 21.50 9.73 -29.47
CA PHE A 177 21.82 8.31 -29.28
C PHE A 177 21.70 7.90 -27.81
N GLY A 178 22.24 8.68 -26.88
CA GLY A 178 22.10 8.47 -25.44
C GLY A 178 20.66 8.50 -24.97
N LEU A 179 19.87 9.45 -25.49
CA LEU A 179 18.45 9.57 -25.19
C LEU A 179 17.65 8.35 -25.68
N LEU A 180 17.96 7.86 -26.88
CA LEU A 180 17.34 6.66 -27.46
C LEU A 180 17.64 5.42 -26.61
N LEU A 181 18.93 5.21 -26.26
CA LEU A 181 19.31 4.10 -25.36
C LEU A 181 18.62 4.14 -24.00
N ALA A 182 18.61 5.32 -23.37
CA ALA A 182 17.97 5.51 -22.08
C ALA A 182 16.44 5.29 -22.16
N SER A 183 15.80 5.74 -23.25
CA SER A 183 14.36 5.56 -23.45
C SER A 183 13.99 4.10 -23.66
N VAL A 184 14.75 3.36 -24.46
CA VAL A 184 14.55 1.92 -24.69
C VAL A 184 14.81 1.14 -23.40
N GLY A 185 15.93 1.41 -22.72
CA GLY A 185 16.28 0.77 -21.45
C GLY A 185 15.23 1.02 -20.37
N GLY A 186 14.80 2.26 -20.21
CA GLY A 186 13.75 2.65 -19.28
C GLY A 186 12.41 1.99 -19.59
N TRP A 187 12.02 1.87 -20.86
CA TRP A 187 10.81 1.16 -21.27
C TRP A 187 10.86 -0.34 -20.93
N VAL A 188 11.98 -1.01 -21.21
CA VAL A 188 12.17 -2.44 -20.88
C VAL A 188 12.10 -2.65 -19.37
N LEU A 189 12.79 -1.81 -18.60
CA LEU A 189 12.83 -1.90 -17.15
C LEU A 189 11.43 -1.66 -16.51
N ALA A 190 10.74 -0.60 -16.94
CA ALA A 190 9.39 -0.29 -16.47
C ALA A 190 8.41 -1.43 -16.79
N ARG A 191 8.52 -2.03 -17.99
CA ARG A 191 7.65 -3.15 -18.39
C ARG A 191 7.93 -4.41 -17.57
N ARG A 192 9.18 -4.69 -17.22
CA ARG A 192 9.53 -5.82 -16.34
C ARG A 192 9.07 -5.60 -14.91
N ALA A 193 9.26 -4.41 -14.36
CA ALA A 193 8.86 -4.08 -12.99
C ALA A 193 7.34 -4.08 -12.79
N LEU A 194 6.55 -3.70 -13.80
CA LEU A 194 5.07 -3.64 -13.70
C LEU A 194 4.37 -4.95 -14.09
N LYS A 195 5.06 -5.91 -14.71
CA LYS A 195 4.47 -7.20 -15.12
C LYS A 195 3.85 -8.01 -13.96
N PRO A 196 4.45 -8.07 -12.75
CA PRO A 196 3.84 -8.73 -11.60
C PRO A 196 2.51 -8.08 -11.18
N VAL A 197 2.42 -6.75 -11.20
CA VAL A 197 1.19 -6.00 -10.84
C VAL A 197 0.05 -6.33 -11.81
N ASP A 198 0.35 -6.43 -13.10
CA ASP A 198 -0.66 -6.81 -14.12
C ASP A 198 -1.15 -8.26 -13.89
N ARG A 199 -0.25 -9.19 -13.56
CA ARG A 199 -0.62 -10.58 -13.20
C ARG A 199 -1.51 -10.63 -11.95
N MET A 200 -1.16 -9.87 -10.90
CA MET A 200 -1.99 -9.78 -9.69
C MET A 200 -3.37 -9.21 -9.98
N THR A 201 -3.45 -8.18 -10.82
CA THR A 201 -4.72 -7.58 -11.25
C THR A 201 -5.58 -8.58 -12.02
N GLN A 202 -4.98 -9.36 -12.92
CA GLN A 202 -5.69 -10.39 -13.67
C GLN A 202 -6.15 -11.55 -12.77
N ALA A 203 -5.31 -11.97 -11.82
CA ALA A 203 -5.67 -12.99 -10.84
C ALA A 203 -6.83 -12.51 -9.95
N ALA A 204 -6.75 -11.28 -9.43
CA ALA A 204 -7.81 -10.68 -8.62
C ALA A 204 -9.14 -10.56 -9.38
N ARG A 205 -9.12 -10.26 -10.68
CA ARG A 205 -10.34 -10.23 -11.53
C ARG A 205 -10.98 -11.61 -11.75
N ARG A 206 -10.20 -12.68 -11.67
CA ARG A 206 -10.71 -14.07 -11.79
C ARG A 206 -11.29 -14.59 -10.49
N ILE A 207 -10.94 -13.96 -9.38
CA ILE A 207 -11.49 -14.30 -8.07
C ILE A 207 -12.91 -13.73 -8.02
N SER A 208 -13.90 -14.62 -8.01
CA SER A 208 -15.32 -14.30 -7.86
C SER A 208 -15.88 -15.08 -6.69
N GLY A 209 -17.10 -14.78 -6.26
CA GLY A 209 -17.74 -15.46 -5.12
C GLY A 209 -17.81 -17.00 -5.23
N GLU A 210 -17.67 -17.55 -6.43
CA GLU A 210 -17.64 -19.00 -6.68
C GLU A 210 -16.19 -19.57 -6.72
N TYR A 211 -15.16 -18.71 -6.87
CA TYR A 211 -13.76 -19.10 -7.05
C TYR A 211 -12.83 -18.30 -6.16
N LEU A 212 -13.01 -18.42 -4.85
CA LEU A 212 -12.15 -17.80 -3.81
C LEU A 212 -10.87 -18.62 -3.50
N ALA A 213 -10.77 -19.85 -4.02
CA ALA A 213 -9.64 -20.74 -3.81
C ALA A 213 -8.35 -20.31 -4.54
N GLY A 214 -8.46 -19.38 -5.51
CA GLY A 214 -7.31 -18.82 -6.22
C GLY A 214 -6.38 -18.08 -5.26
N ARG A 215 -5.05 -18.26 -5.44
CA ARG A 215 -4.03 -17.52 -4.68
C ARG A 215 -3.17 -16.72 -5.62
N LEU A 216 -2.77 -15.55 -5.17
CA LEU A 216 -1.78 -14.72 -5.86
C LEU A 216 -0.41 -15.36 -5.68
N GLN A 217 0.33 -15.47 -6.79
CA GLN A 217 1.66 -16.05 -6.77
C GLN A 217 2.63 -15.06 -6.11
N GLU A 218 3.30 -15.49 -5.07
CA GLU A 218 4.42 -14.79 -4.47
C GLU A 218 5.64 -14.94 -5.37
N THR A 219 6.36 -13.86 -5.64
CA THR A 219 7.54 -13.86 -6.52
C THR A 219 8.80 -14.32 -5.79
N GLY A 220 8.77 -14.34 -4.45
CA GLY A 220 9.90 -14.77 -3.61
C GLY A 220 11.03 -13.75 -3.55
N THR A 221 10.79 -12.51 -4.02
CA THR A 221 11.78 -11.42 -4.01
C THR A 221 11.85 -10.70 -2.67
N GLY A 222 10.85 -10.88 -1.79
CA GLY A 222 10.76 -10.22 -0.47
C GLY A 222 10.51 -8.71 -0.54
N ASP A 223 10.11 -8.20 -1.69
CA ASP A 223 9.84 -6.78 -1.93
C ASP A 223 8.40 -6.36 -1.53
N GLU A 224 8.05 -5.11 -1.83
CA GLU A 224 6.72 -4.55 -1.55
C GLU A 224 5.61 -5.32 -2.25
N LEU A 225 5.90 -5.92 -3.41
CA LEU A 225 4.93 -6.69 -4.19
C LEU A 225 4.65 -8.04 -3.54
N ASP A 226 5.66 -8.72 -3.00
CA ASP A 226 5.49 -9.95 -2.23
C ASP A 226 4.68 -9.71 -0.96
N ARG A 227 4.96 -8.61 -0.25
CA ARG A 227 4.19 -8.22 0.93
C ARG A 227 2.74 -7.93 0.61
N LEU A 228 2.48 -7.26 -0.53
CA LEU A 228 1.12 -7.03 -1.03
C LEU A 228 0.40 -8.34 -1.38
N ALA A 229 1.09 -9.25 -2.09
CA ALA A 229 0.54 -10.55 -2.46
C ALA A 229 0.15 -11.36 -1.22
N LYS A 230 1.00 -11.40 -0.19
CA LYS A 230 0.74 -12.06 1.08
C LYS A 230 -0.48 -11.48 1.81
N THR A 231 -0.53 -10.15 1.92
CA THR A 231 -1.67 -9.47 2.57
C THR A 231 -2.98 -9.76 1.85
N LEU A 232 -2.98 -9.76 0.52
CA LEU A 232 -4.16 -10.11 -0.28
C LEU A 232 -4.53 -11.59 -0.12
N ASN A 233 -3.56 -12.49 -0.08
CA ASN A 233 -3.80 -13.92 0.16
C ASN A 233 -4.43 -14.15 1.54
N ASP A 234 -3.95 -13.47 2.59
CA ASP A 234 -4.51 -13.55 3.94
C ASP A 234 -5.97 -13.05 3.97
N MET A 235 -6.26 -11.96 3.26
CA MET A 235 -7.62 -11.45 3.11
C MET A 235 -8.52 -12.46 2.37
N LEU A 236 -8.02 -13.10 1.31
CA LEU A 236 -8.75 -14.12 0.56
C LEU A 236 -9.05 -15.36 1.41
N VAL A 237 -8.13 -15.79 2.29
CA VAL A 237 -8.35 -16.88 3.24
C VAL A 237 -9.51 -16.56 4.18
N ARG A 238 -9.52 -15.35 4.76
CA ARG A 238 -10.60 -14.91 5.66
C ARG A 238 -11.94 -14.83 4.92
N LEU A 239 -11.94 -14.32 3.71
CA LEU A 239 -13.15 -14.20 2.89
C LEU A 239 -13.71 -15.57 2.51
N ASP A 240 -12.85 -16.50 2.07
CA ASP A 240 -13.24 -17.88 1.74
C ASP A 240 -13.85 -18.58 2.95
N GLY A 241 -13.23 -18.42 4.14
CA GLY A 241 -13.77 -18.94 5.40
C GLY A 241 -15.18 -18.40 5.71
N ALA A 242 -15.37 -17.09 5.59
CA ALA A 242 -16.66 -16.45 5.84
C ALA A 242 -17.74 -16.91 4.84
N PHE A 243 -17.38 -17.05 3.55
CA PHE A 243 -18.29 -17.57 2.52
C PHE A 243 -18.68 -19.04 2.75
N ARG A 244 -17.71 -19.89 3.10
CA ARG A 244 -18.00 -21.30 3.44
C ARG A 244 -18.94 -21.39 4.63
N GLN A 245 -18.68 -20.63 5.67
CA GLN A 245 -19.52 -20.58 6.87
C GLN A 245 -20.95 -20.11 6.54
N THR A 246 -21.12 -19.08 5.72
CA THR A 246 -22.43 -18.59 5.28
C THR A 246 -23.16 -19.64 4.44
N ARG A 247 -22.45 -20.32 3.53
CA ARG A 247 -23.03 -21.37 2.67
C ARG A 247 -23.47 -22.57 3.48
N GLN A 248 -22.65 -23.01 4.43
CA GLN A 248 -22.97 -24.10 5.34
C GLN A 248 -24.21 -23.73 6.18
N PHE A 249 -24.22 -22.55 6.79
CA PHE A 249 -25.36 -22.05 7.54
C PHE A 249 -26.67 -22.08 6.73
N SER A 250 -26.63 -21.62 5.46
CA SER A 250 -27.82 -21.60 4.61
C SER A 250 -28.29 -23.02 4.25
N ALA A 251 -27.35 -23.95 4.00
CA ALA A 251 -27.66 -25.35 3.71
C ALA A 251 -28.29 -26.05 4.92
N ASP A 252 -27.69 -25.88 6.10
CA ASP A 252 -28.17 -26.47 7.35
C ASP A 252 -29.54 -25.92 7.73
N ALA A 253 -29.76 -24.59 7.60
CA ALA A 253 -31.05 -23.96 7.84
C ALA A 253 -32.14 -24.51 6.90
N ALA A 254 -31.82 -24.68 5.60
CA ALA A 254 -32.78 -25.26 4.66
C ALA A 254 -33.14 -26.70 5.03
N HIS A 255 -32.16 -27.52 5.41
CA HIS A 255 -32.38 -28.90 5.83
C HIS A 255 -33.25 -29.00 7.09
N GLU A 256 -32.95 -28.17 8.11
CA GLU A 256 -33.68 -28.17 9.39
C GLU A 256 -35.10 -27.60 9.27
N LEU A 257 -35.38 -26.75 8.26
CA LEU A 257 -36.74 -26.29 7.94
C LEU A 257 -37.52 -27.29 7.07
N GLN A 258 -36.84 -28.02 6.16
CA GLN A 258 -37.50 -28.96 5.27
C GLN A 258 -38.08 -30.16 5.99
N THR A 259 -37.39 -30.65 7.03
CA THR A 259 -37.83 -31.84 7.81
C THR A 259 -39.19 -31.64 8.47
N PRO A 260 -39.42 -30.60 9.34
CA PRO A 260 -40.69 -30.38 9.97
C PRO A 260 -41.82 -30.06 8.97
N LEU A 261 -41.53 -29.32 7.91
CA LEU A 261 -42.49 -29.04 6.81
C LEU A 261 -42.93 -30.34 6.10
N THR A 262 -42.03 -31.31 5.92
CA THR A 262 -42.37 -32.60 5.32
C THR A 262 -43.24 -33.44 6.23
N ILE A 263 -42.96 -33.45 7.55
CA ILE A 263 -43.77 -34.13 8.57
C ILE A 263 -45.16 -33.53 8.60
N LEU A 264 -45.29 -32.21 8.79
CA LEU A 264 -46.54 -31.47 8.83
C LEU A 264 -47.38 -31.75 7.56
N LYS A 265 -46.79 -31.66 6.39
CA LYS A 265 -47.46 -31.97 5.12
C LYS A 265 -47.97 -33.41 5.10
N GLY A 266 -47.14 -34.35 5.47
CA GLY A 266 -47.49 -35.77 5.51
C GLY A 266 -48.65 -36.10 6.46
N GLU A 267 -48.63 -35.53 7.69
CA GLU A 267 -49.70 -35.70 8.65
C GLU A 267 -51.04 -35.17 8.11
N ILE A 268 -51.04 -33.97 7.54
CA ILE A 268 -52.23 -33.36 6.92
C ILE A 268 -52.72 -34.17 5.73
N GLU A 269 -51.82 -34.59 4.81
CA GLU A 269 -52.19 -35.42 3.66
C GLU A 269 -52.80 -36.75 4.07
N VAL A 270 -52.28 -37.40 5.12
CA VAL A 270 -52.83 -38.68 5.63
C VAL A 270 -54.19 -38.43 6.30
N ALA A 271 -54.36 -37.33 7.01
CA ALA A 271 -55.65 -36.99 7.62
C ALA A 271 -56.74 -36.72 6.61
N LEU A 272 -56.39 -36.18 5.43
CA LEU A 272 -57.35 -35.87 4.35
C LEU A 272 -57.75 -37.09 3.51
N ARG A 273 -57.01 -38.21 3.55
CA ARG A 273 -57.25 -39.39 2.69
C ARG A 273 -58.48 -40.22 3.07
N SER A 274 -58.89 -40.17 4.34
CA SER A 274 -60.04 -40.90 4.80
C SER A 274 -60.79 -40.14 5.89
N PRO A 275 -62.11 -40.25 6.01
CA PRO A 275 -62.88 -39.69 7.13
C PRO A 275 -62.36 -40.24 8.47
N ARG A 276 -62.21 -39.33 9.45
CA ARG A 276 -61.71 -39.61 10.80
C ARG A 276 -62.69 -39.12 11.86
N SER A 277 -62.54 -39.58 13.07
CA SER A 277 -63.30 -39.06 14.19
C SER A 277 -62.88 -37.60 14.51
N PRO A 278 -63.76 -36.81 15.16
CA PRO A 278 -63.43 -35.47 15.59
C PRO A 278 -62.18 -35.43 16.49
N GLU A 279 -62.03 -36.44 17.38
CA GLU A 279 -60.90 -36.60 18.29
C GLU A 279 -59.57 -36.85 17.53
N GLU A 280 -59.62 -37.66 16.48
CA GLU A 280 -58.45 -37.93 15.61
C GLU A 280 -58.03 -36.67 14.82
N TYR A 281 -59.00 -35.88 14.31
CA TYR A 281 -58.70 -34.59 13.69
C TYR A 281 -58.12 -33.60 14.66
N GLN A 282 -58.61 -33.55 15.90
CA GLN A 282 -58.07 -32.70 16.95
C GLN A 282 -56.63 -33.10 17.29
N GLY A 283 -56.33 -34.39 17.33
CA GLY A 283 -54.95 -34.91 17.51
C GLY A 283 -54.00 -34.42 16.39
N VAL A 284 -54.44 -34.52 15.11
CA VAL A 284 -53.62 -34.05 13.99
C VAL A 284 -53.43 -32.54 14.02
N LEU A 285 -54.47 -31.77 14.35
CA LEU A 285 -54.36 -30.32 14.46
C LEU A 285 -53.41 -29.88 15.58
N ASN A 286 -53.47 -30.57 16.74
CA ASN A 286 -52.54 -30.30 17.83
C ASN A 286 -51.09 -30.63 17.45
N SER A 287 -50.83 -31.79 16.83
CA SER A 287 -49.49 -32.15 16.31
C SER A 287 -49.00 -31.14 15.28
N SER A 288 -49.89 -30.71 14.39
CA SER A 288 -49.56 -29.69 13.37
C SER A 288 -49.20 -28.35 14.01
N LEU A 289 -49.91 -27.96 15.08
CA LEU A 289 -49.63 -26.70 15.80
C LEU A 289 -48.27 -26.79 16.51
N GLU A 290 -47.95 -27.90 17.15
CA GLU A 290 -46.63 -28.12 17.77
C GLU A 290 -45.48 -28.01 16.75
N GLU A 291 -45.65 -28.54 15.54
CA GLU A 291 -44.64 -28.45 14.49
C GLU A 291 -44.50 -27.04 13.91
N ILE A 292 -45.62 -26.27 13.82
CA ILE A 292 -45.60 -24.84 13.44
C ILE A 292 -44.84 -24.03 14.50
N ASP A 293 -45.09 -24.24 15.80
CA ASP A 293 -44.38 -23.56 16.88
C ASP A 293 -42.90 -23.88 16.86
N ARG A 294 -42.53 -25.12 16.54
CA ARG A 294 -41.15 -25.54 16.37
C ARG A 294 -40.47 -24.81 15.20
N ILE A 295 -41.13 -24.71 14.05
CA ILE A 295 -40.64 -23.96 12.88
C ILE A 295 -40.47 -22.49 13.24
N SER A 296 -41.44 -21.90 13.91
CA SER A 296 -41.41 -20.49 14.34
C SER A 296 -40.21 -20.20 15.24
N SER A 297 -39.98 -21.06 16.26
CA SER A 297 -38.83 -20.96 17.16
C SER A 297 -37.50 -21.09 16.41
N LEU A 298 -37.42 -21.95 15.40
CA LEU A 298 -36.27 -22.14 14.51
C LEU A 298 -35.95 -20.86 13.72
N VAL A 299 -36.99 -20.27 13.08
CA VAL A 299 -36.84 -19.02 12.29
C VAL A 299 -36.42 -17.87 13.20
N GLU A 300 -37.02 -17.71 14.38
CA GLU A 300 -36.62 -16.69 15.34
C GLU A 300 -35.16 -16.86 15.79
N GLY A 301 -34.74 -18.11 16.05
CA GLY A 301 -33.35 -18.43 16.38
C GLY A 301 -32.38 -18.03 15.28
N LEU A 302 -32.69 -18.37 14.02
CA LEU A 302 -31.89 -18.00 12.86
C LEU A 302 -31.79 -16.48 12.67
N LEU A 303 -32.91 -15.76 12.84
CA LEU A 303 -32.94 -14.29 12.77
C LEU A 303 -32.10 -13.64 13.87
N LEU A 304 -32.15 -14.17 15.09
CA LEU A 304 -31.33 -13.69 16.20
C LEU A 304 -29.85 -13.87 15.91
N LEU A 305 -29.45 -15.07 15.49
CA LEU A 305 -28.06 -15.36 15.13
C LEU A 305 -27.56 -14.48 13.99
N ALA A 306 -28.38 -14.27 12.95
CA ALA A 306 -28.04 -13.39 11.83
C ALA A 306 -27.86 -11.92 12.25
N ARG A 307 -28.63 -11.44 13.25
CA ARG A 307 -28.46 -10.10 13.83
C ARG A 307 -27.22 -10.02 14.72
N ALA A 308 -26.94 -11.05 15.50
CA ALA A 308 -25.77 -11.12 16.36
C ALA A 308 -24.46 -11.10 15.52
N ASP A 309 -24.39 -11.84 14.41
CA ASP A 309 -23.23 -11.87 13.51
C ASP A 309 -22.90 -10.51 12.89
N ARG A 310 -23.93 -9.73 12.61
CA ARG A 310 -23.75 -8.37 12.07
C ARG A 310 -23.42 -7.33 13.15
N GLY A 311 -23.37 -7.71 14.42
CA GLY A 311 -23.20 -6.78 15.54
C GLY A 311 -24.39 -5.81 15.71
N VAL A 312 -25.56 -6.13 15.13
CA VAL A 312 -26.77 -5.28 15.16
C VAL A 312 -27.85 -5.81 16.08
N LEU A 313 -27.50 -6.75 16.96
CA LEU A 313 -28.44 -7.19 18.01
C LEU A 313 -28.69 -6.03 18.97
N ARG A 314 -29.86 -5.43 18.87
CA ARG A 314 -30.25 -4.33 19.74
C ARG A 314 -30.83 -4.93 21.02
N LEU A 315 -30.16 -4.69 22.15
CA LEU A 315 -30.60 -5.08 23.46
C LEU A 315 -31.26 -3.88 24.17
N ASP A 316 -32.41 -4.10 24.83
CA ASP A 316 -33.00 -3.13 25.72
C ASP A 316 -32.42 -3.35 27.14
N LEU A 317 -31.19 -2.83 27.33
CA LEU A 317 -30.44 -3.02 28.58
C LEU A 317 -31.09 -2.23 29.73
N LYS A 318 -31.62 -2.96 30.73
CA LYS A 318 -32.18 -2.44 31.96
C LYS A 318 -31.58 -3.16 33.16
N PRO A 319 -31.61 -2.55 34.35
CA PRO A 319 -31.27 -3.28 35.57
C PRO A 319 -32.16 -4.54 35.70
N LEU A 320 -31.52 -5.71 35.73
CA LEU A 320 -32.16 -7.00 35.74
C LEU A 320 -31.66 -7.79 36.94
N ASP A 321 -32.58 -8.13 37.87
CA ASP A 321 -32.30 -9.02 38.97
C ASP A 321 -32.26 -10.46 38.47
N LEU A 322 -31.10 -11.08 38.56
CA LEU A 322 -30.91 -12.46 38.10
C LEU A 322 -31.55 -13.48 39.02
N GLN A 323 -31.68 -13.20 40.31
CA GLN A 323 -32.34 -14.10 41.27
C GLN A 323 -33.84 -14.19 40.99
N GLU A 324 -34.51 -13.06 40.75
CA GLU A 324 -35.91 -13.01 40.35
C GLU A 324 -36.16 -13.76 39.05
N LEU A 325 -35.32 -13.48 38.01
CA LEU A 325 -35.48 -14.10 36.71
C LEU A 325 -35.25 -15.62 36.76
N LEU A 326 -34.24 -16.09 37.51
CA LEU A 326 -34.00 -17.52 37.71
C LEU A 326 -35.17 -18.21 38.41
N GLY A 327 -35.82 -17.55 39.38
CA GLY A 327 -37.03 -18.06 40.01
C GLY A 327 -38.17 -18.23 39.02
N GLU A 328 -38.45 -17.20 38.20
CA GLU A 328 -39.49 -17.24 37.15
C GLU A 328 -39.24 -18.37 36.12
N VAL A 329 -38.00 -18.46 35.59
CA VAL A 329 -37.64 -19.52 34.64
C VAL A 329 -37.74 -20.88 35.29
N GLY A 330 -37.33 -21.00 36.55
CA GLY A 330 -37.42 -22.24 37.31
C GLY A 330 -38.83 -22.76 37.46
N ASP A 331 -39.77 -21.89 37.83
CA ASP A 331 -41.19 -22.28 37.98
C ASP A 331 -41.80 -22.71 36.64
N GLN A 332 -41.37 -22.07 35.54
CA GLN A 332 -41.77 -22.48 34.19
C GLN A 332 -41.22 -23.86 33.82
N MET A 333 -39.95 -24.13 34.12
CA MET A 333 -39.25 -25.35 33.72
C MET A 333 -39.54 -26.54 34.64
N ARG A 334 -40.02 -26.31 35.88
CA ARG A 334 -40.34 -27.38 36.86
C ARG A 334 -41.38 -28.37 36.33
N ARG A 335 -42.43 -27.88 35.67
CA ARG A 335 -43.47 -28.74 35.08
C ARG A 335 -42.93 -29.63 33.97
N LEU A 336 -41.96 -29.10 33.17
CA LEU A 336 -41.28 -29.86 32.12
C LEU A 336 -40.35 -30.92 32.71
N ALA A 337 -39.63 -30.60 33.80
CA ALA A 337 -38.76 -31.49 34.52
C ALA A 337 -39.53 -32.68 35.12
N GLU A 338 -40.69 -32.41 35.73
CA GLU A 338 -41.61 -33.43 36.29
C GLU A 338 -42.06 -34.43 35.19
N ASN A 339 -42.45 -33.92 34.01
CA ASN A 339 -42.87 -34.75 32.90
C ASN A 339 -41.72 -35.65 32.34
N GLN A 340 -40.46 -35.22 32.51
CA GLN A 340 -39.28 -35.96 32.07
C GLN A 340 -38.68 -36.82 33.20
N ALA A 341 -39.29 -36.80 34.41
CA ALA A 341 -38.78 -37.48 35.61
C ALA A 341 -37.33 -37.07 35.98
N VAL A 342 -36.99 -35.78 35.77
CA VAL A 342 -35.70 -35.16 36.14
C VAL A 342 -35.92 -34.20 37.30
N SER A 343 -35.05 -34.24 38.33
CA SER A 343 -35.08 -33.27 39.44
C SER A 343 -34.45 -31.97 39.01
N LEU A 344 -35.18 -30.85 39.14
CA LEU A 344 -34.64 -29.51 38.92
C LEU A 344 -34.51 -28.80 40.28
N ASP A 345 -33.28 -28.61 40.73
CA ASP A 345 -32.94 -28.05 42.03
C ASP A 345 -32.26 -26.68 41.90
N TYR A 346 -32.54 -25.82 42.85
CA TYR A 346 -31.87 -24.52 42.99
C TYR A 346 -30.84 -24.61 44.11
N GLY A 347 -29.55 -24.41 43.72
CA GLY A 347 -28.45 -24.34 44.67
C GLY A 347 -28.32 -22.96 45.33
N LEU A 348 -27.11 -22.58 45.68
CA LEU A 348 -26.84 -21.25 46.23
C LEU A 348 -27.23 -20.17 45.23
N THR A 349 -28.05 -19.21 45.67
CA THR A 349 -28.44 -18.05 44.87
C THR A 349 -28.08 -16.77 45.63
N GLU A 350 -27.08 -16.04 45.15
CA GLU A 350 -26.68 -14.76 45.68
C GLU A 350 -27.32 -13.63 44.84
N PRO A 351 -27.77 -12.52 45.48
CA PRO A 351 -28.40 -11.43 44.75
C PRO A 351 -27.39 -10.79 43.79
N ALA A 352 -27.76 -10.73 42.53
CA ALA A 352 -26.93 -10.12 41.48
C ALA A 352 -27.80 -9.34 40.48
N VAL A 353 -27.39 -8.11 40.18
CA VAL A 353 -28.07 -7.24 39.21
C VAL A 353 -27.13 -7.01 38.04
N ILE A 354 -27.60 -7.27 36.83
CA ILE A 354 -26.88 -6.98 35.57
C ILE A 354 -27.59 -5.87 34.80
N GLN A 355 -26.87 -5.25 33.87
CA GLN A 355 -27.47 -4.46 32.78
C GLN A 355 -27.82 -5.43 31.65
N GLY A 356 -29.10 -5.81 31.54
CA GLY A 356 -29.49 -6.87 30.62
C GLY A 356 -30.86 -6.68 30.00
N ASP A 357 -31.08 -7.35 28.87
CA ASP A 357 -32.36 -7.50 28.19
C ASP A 357 -33.04 -8.76 28.75
N ARG A 358 -34.18 -8.55 29.48
CA ARG A 358 -34.90 -9.61 30.18
C ARG A 358 -35.31 -10.76 29.25
N GLU A 359 -35.87 -10.44 28.10
CA GLU A 359 -36.38 -11.45 27.17
C GLU A 359 -35.25 -12.28 26.54
N HIS A 360 -34.20 -11.62 26.12
CA HIS A 360 -33.02 -12.33 25.56
C HIS A 360 -32.33 -13.17 26.63
N PHE A 361 -32.21 -12.65 27.84
CA PHE A 361 -31.56 -13.39 28.92
C PHE A 361 -32.44 -14.57 29.42
N LYS A 362 -33.76 -14.38 29.51
CA LYS A 362 -34.71 -15.47 29.75
C LYS A 362 -34.53 -16.60 28.71
N ARG A 363 -34.44 -16.24 27.44
CA ARG A 363 -34.19 -17.19 26.32
C ARG A 363 -32.86 -17.95 26.49
N LEU A 364 -31.79 -17.26 26.92
CA LEU A 364 -30.50 -17.90 27.22
C LEU A 364 -30.68 -18.97 28.31
N LEU A 365 -31.32 -18.62 29.45
CA LEU A 365 -31.52 -19.55 30.55
C LEU A 365 -32.37 -20.75 30.15
N VAL A 366 -33.50 -20.51 29.45
CA VAL A 366 -34.37 -21.58 28.94
C VAL A 366 -33.60 -22.53 28.05
N ASN A 367 -32.78 -22.01 27.11
CA ASN A 367 -31.98 -22.86 26.21
C ASN A 367 -30.98 -23.74 26.97
N LEU A 368 -30.34 -23.21 28.02
CA LEU A 368 -29.37 -23.99 28.81
C LEU A 368 -30.04 -25.01 29.69
N ILE A 369 -31.15 -24.63 30.38
CA ILE A 369 -31.88 -25.53 31.30
C ILE A 369 -32.61 -26.64 30.52
N ASP A 370 -33.26 -26.29 29.39
CA ASP A 370 -33.89 -27.29 28.50
C ASP A 370 -32.86 -28.29 27.96
N ASN A 371 -31.68 -27.79 27.55
CA ASN A 371 -30.61 -28.65 27.11
C ASN A 371 -30.13 -29.61 28.23
N ALA A 372 -29.95 -29.10 29.46
CA ALA A 372 -29.56 -29.89 30.62
C ALA A 372 -30.59 -31.00 30.93
N MET A 373 -31.89 -30.65 30.96
CA MET A 373 -32.97 -31.62 31.22
C MET A 373 -33.08 -32.69 30.14
N LYS A 374 -32.95 -32.29 28.86
CA LYS A 374 -33.09 -33.16 27.71
C LYS A 374 -32.03 -34.27 27.64
N TYR A 375 -30.80 -33.95 28.06
CA TYR A 375 -29.69 -34.89 28.03
C TYR A 375 -29.44 -35.57 29.38
N THR A 376 -30.31 -35.30 30.38
CA THR A 376 -30.29 -35.99 31.66
C THR A 376 -31.28 -37.17 31.64
N PRO A 377 -30.85 -38.42 31.91
CA PRO A 377 -31.77 -39.57 32.01
C PRO A 377 -32.79 -39.40 33.12
N ALA A 378 -33.93 -40.09 33.01
CA ALA A 378 -34.95 -40.15 34.07
C ALA A 378 -34.32 -40.57 35.41
N GLY A 379 -34.68 -39.88 36.49
CA GLY A 379 -34.08 -40.02 37.80
C GLY A 379 -32.81 -39.20 38.04
N GLY A 380 -32.28 -38.52 36.98
CA GLY A 380 -31.15 -37.59 37.11
C GLY A 380 -31.53 -36.22 37.69
N ARG A 381 -30.53 -35.36 37.79
CA ARG A 381 -30.66 -34.07 38.46
C ARG A 381 -30.05 -32.95 37.59
N VAL A 382 -30.72 -31.80 37.57
CA VAL A 382 -30.22 -30.52 37.05
C VAL A 382 -30.20 -29.53 38.21
N THR A 383 -29.08 -28.88 38.44
CA THR A 383 -28.86 -27.89 39.48
C THR A 383 -28.55 -26.52 38.86
N VAL A 384 -29.27 -25.49 39.23
CA VAL A 384 -29.04 -24.12 38.83
C VAL A 384 -28.55 -23.32 40.02
N SER A 385 -27.44 -22.63 39.93
CA SER A 385 -26.89 -21.80 40.99
C SER A 385 -26.46 -20.43 40.45
N LEU A 386 -26.50 -19.42 41.33
CA LEU A 386 -26.04 -18.06 41.03
C LEU A 386 -25.04 -17.66 42.09
N ARG A 387 -23.84 -17.26 41.67
CA ARG A 387 -22.79 -16.72 42.53
C ARG A 387 -22.36 -15.36 42.03
N CYS A 388 -21.86 -14.53 42.96
CA CYS A 388 -21.36 -13.20 42.66
C CYS A 388 -19.97 -13.02 43.27
N ASP A 389 -18.97 -12.62 42.48
CA ASP A 389 -17.59 -12.40 42.94
C ASP A 389 -17.21 -10.90 43.02
N GLY A 390 -18.22 -10.03 43.13
CA GLY A 390 -18.04 -8.57 43.23
C GLY A 390 -18.24 -7.83 41.93
N THR A 391 -17.69 -8.28 40.83
CA THR A 391 -17.80 -7.63 39.49
C THR A 391 -18.44 -8.52 38.43
N TRP A 392 -18.52 -9.83 38.70
CA TRP A 392 -19.14 -10.80 37.82
C TRP A 392 -20.22 -11.61 38.53
N ALA A 393 -21.30 -11.84 37.82
CA ALA A 393 -22.30 -12.83 38.20
C ALA A 393 -22.06 -14.11 37.39
N HIS A 394 -22.06 -15.23 38.06
CA HIS A 394 -21.89 -16.56 37.48
C HIS A 394 -23.18 -17.38 37.68
N VAL A 395 -23.87 -17.64 36.57
CA VAL A 395 -24.97 -18.59 36.54
C VAL A 395 -24.42 -19.94 36.12
N GLU A 396 -24.50 -20.94 36.99
CA GLU A 396 -24.06 -22.31 36.68
C GLU A 396 -25.27 -23.22 36.54
N ILE A 397 -25.35 -23.96 35.46
CA ILE A 397 -26.32 -25.00 35.19
C ILE A 397 -25.55 -26.30 35.06
N SER A 398 -25.71 -27.18 36.06
CA SER A 398 -25.03 -28.49 36.14
C SER A 398 -26.05 -29.62 36.00
N ASP A 399 -25.76 -30.59 35.15
CA ASP A 399 -26.56 -31.77 34.89
C ASP A 399 -25.80 -33.05 35.23
N THR A 400 -26.52 -34.16 35.53
CA THR A 400 -26.00 -35.50 35.70
C THR A 400 -26.25 -36.35 34.45
N GLY A 401 -26.20 -35.73 33.26
CA GLY A 401 -26.55 -36.34 32.01
C GLY A 401 -25.44 -37.15 31.37
N ILE A 402 -25.59 -37.42 30.10
CA ILE A 402 -24.64 -38.23 29.30
C ILE A 402 -23.26 -37.63 29.21
N GLY A 403 -23.14 -36.29 29.37
CA GLY A 403 -21.87 -35.56 29.11
C GLY A 403 -21.40 -35.67 27.68
N PHE A 404 -20.19 -35.17 27.41
CA PHE A 404 -19.57 -35.18 26.10
C PHE A 404 -18.04 -35.10 26.22
N THR A 405 -17.35 -35.44 25.13
CA THR A 405 -15.89 -35.51 25.08
C THR A 405 -15.27 -34.11 24.99
N LYS A 406 -13.96 -34.01 25.28
CA LYS A 406 -13.23 -32.76 25.19
C LYS A 406 -13.20 -32.17 23.75
N ASP A 407 -13.15 -33.02 22.74
CA ASP A 407 -13.19 -32.57 21.33
C ASP A 407 -14.55 -32.00 20.95
N GLU A 408 -15.62 -32.50 21.57
CA GLU A 408 -16.98 -31.99 21.39
C GLU A 408 -17.20 -30.67 22.12
N GLN A 409 -16.51 -30.41 23.25
CA GLN A 409 -16.62 -29.15 24.01
C GLN A 409 -16.30 -27.90 23.15
N GLU A 410 -15.35 -28.02 22.21
CA GLU A 410 -15.03 -26.93 21.29
C GLU A 410 -16.10 -26.71 20.21
N GLN A 411 -16.91 -27.73 19.93
CA GLN A 411 -17.86 -27.76 18.83
C GLN A 411 -19.32 -27.52 19.23
N ILE A 412 -19.69 -27.75 20.48
CA ILE A 412 -21.11 -27.69 20.92
C ILE A 412 -21.75 -26.30 20.76
N PHE A 413 -20.98 -25.23 20.67
CA PHE A 413 -21.47 -23.88 20.41
C PHE A 413 -21.58 -23.57 18.89
N ASN A 414 -21.11 -24.48 18.02
CA ASN A 414 -21.32 -24.35 16.59
C ASN A 414 -22.79 -24.54 16.25
N ARG A 415 -23.29 -23.77 15.30
CA ARG A 415 -24.67 -23.85 14.85
C ARG A 415 -24.97 -25.21 14.25
N PHE A 416 -26.16 -25.75 14.54
CA PHE A 416 -26.60 -27.06 14.07
C PHE A 416 -25.74 -28.25 14.54
N TYR A 417 -24.75 -28.00 15.41
CA TYR A 417 -23.95 -29.08 15.96
C TYR A 417 -24.75 -29.89 16.98
N ARG A 418 -24.62 -31.21 16.92
CA ARG A 418 -25.17 -32.19 17.85
C ARG A 418 -24.14 -33.27 18.10
N ALA A 419 -23.88 -33.56 19.37
CA ALA A 419 -23.00 -34.66 19.77
C ALA A 419 -23.50 -36.01 19.21
N ALA A 420 -22.59 -36.94 18.95
CA ALA A 420 -22.92 -38.19 18.28
C ALA A 420 -24.02 -38.98 19.00
N GLU A 421 -23.95 -39.03 20.33
CA GLU A 421 -24.94 -39.71 21.18
C GLU A 421 -26.29 -39.02 21.20
N ALA A 422 -26.31 -37.67 21.10
CA ALA A 422 -27.52 -36.85 21.06
C ALA A 422 -28.30 -36.99 19.72
N ARG A 423 -27.68 -37.45 18.65
CA ARG A 423 -28.32 -37.70 17.34
C ARG A 423 -29.33 -38.84 17.34
N SER A 424 -29.15 -39.81 18.21
CA SER A 424 -30.00 -41.01 18.29
C SER A 424 -31.31 -40.79 19.07
N GLN A 425 -31.42 -39.71 19.82
CA GLN A 425 -32.64 -39.41 20.60
C GLN A 425 -33.73 -38.78 19.74
N ARG A 426 -34.92 -39.41 19.66
CA ARG A 426 -36.13 -38.87 19.04
C ARG A 426 -36.58 -37.64 19.86
N GLY A 427 -36.66 -36.45 19.20
CA GLY A 427 -37.07 -35.20 19.85
C GLY A 427 -35.95 -34.19 20.07
N GLY A 428 -34.74 -34.47 19.56
CA GLY A 428 -33.62 -33.54 19.61
C GLY A 428 -33.88 -32.24 18.85
N GLY A 429 -33.60 -31.07 19.48
CA GLY A 429 -33.73 -29.75 18.85
C GLY A 429 -32.74 -29.55 17.69
N ALA A 430 -32.90 -28.48 16.93
CA ALA A 430 -32.12 -28.11 15.72
C ALA A 430 -30.64 -27.79 15.97
N GLY A 431 -30.10 -27.96 17.16
CA GLY A 431 -28.69 -27.62 17.47
C GLY A 431 -28.39 -26.12 17.48
N LEU A 432 -29.41 -25.27 17.63
CA LEU A 432 -29.22 -23.81 17.67
C LEU A 432 -29.22 -23.25 19.12
N GLY A 433 -29.74 -23.97 20.13
CA GLY A 433 -29.94 -23.47 21.50
C GLY A 433 -28.65 -22.96 22.15
N LEU A 434 -27.55 -23.74 22.09
CA LEU A 434 -26.26 -23.35 22.69
C LEU A 434 -25.60 -22.17 21.93
N SER A 435 -25.69 -22.14 20.62
CA SER A 435 -25.15 -21.02 19.81
C SER A 435 -25.95 -19.72 20.04
N ILE A 436 -27.27 -19.82 20.26
CA ILE A 436 -28.12 -18.68 20.64
C ILE A 436 -27.74 -18.20 22.05
N ALA A 437 -27.59 -19.11 23.02
CA ALA A 437 -27.19 -18.77 24.38
C ALA A 437 -25.83 -18.06 24.39
N GLN A 438 -24.84 -18.56 23.64
CA GLN A 438 -23.54 -17.93 23.51
C GLN A 438 -23.62 -16.52 22.88
N SER A 439 -24.41 -16.36 21.81
CA SER A 439 -24.58 -15.07 21.16
C SER A 439 -25.24 -14.03 22.08
N ILE A 440 -26.20 -14.46 22.89
CA ILE A 440 -26.86 -13.58 23.88
C ILE A 440 -25.86 -13.21 24.99
N ALA A 441 -25.08 -14.16 25.53
CA ALA A 441 -24.10 -13.88 26.58
C ALA A 441 -23.03 -12.87 26.08
N VAL A 442 -22.49 -13.08 24.89
CA VAL A 442 -21.51 -12.17 24.27
C VAL A 442 -22.11 -10.79 24.03
N ALA A 443 -23.36 -10.70 23.58
CA ALA A 443 -24.03 -9.42 23.36
C ALA A 443 -24.24 -8.63 24.68
N HIS A 444 -24.34 -9.32 25.84
CA HIS A 444 -24.37 -8.73 27.17
C HIS A 444 -22.99 -8.47 27.78
N GLY A 445 -21.91 -8.61 26.99
CA GLY A 445 -20.53 -8.42 27.47
C GLY A 445 -19.99 -9.56 28.33
N GLY A 446 -20.66 -10.70 28.33
CA GLY A 446 -20.29 -11.91 29.07
C GLY A 446 -19.72 -13.02 28.19
N ARG A 447 -19.60 -14.21 28.80
CA ARG A 447 -19.15 -15.44 28.11
C ARG A 447 -19.86 -16.67 28.70
N ILE A 448 -19.84 -17.78 27.92
CA ILE A 448 -20.26 -19.10 28.39
C ILE A 448 -19.09 -20.03 28.31
N GLU A 449 -18.81 -20.73 29.37
CA GLU A 449 -17.82 -21.79 29.50
C GLU A 449 -18.52 -23.10 29.81
N VAL A 450 -17.90 -24.24 29.47
CA VAL A 450 -18.47 -25.55 29.75
C VAL A 450 -17.38 -26.53 30.20
N GLU A 451 -17.74 -27.32 31.18
CA GLU A 451 -16.97 -28.45 31.66
C GLU A 451 -17.85 -29.69 31.58
N SER A 452 -17.37 -30.78 30.96
CA SER A 452 -18.14 -32.00 30.81
C SER A 452 -17.23 -33.22 30.81
N THR A 453 -17.77 -34.32 31.30
CA THR A 453 -17.11 -35.63 31.26
C THR A 453 -18.15 -36.69 30.84
N PRO A 454 -17.86 -37.51 29.83
CA PRO A 454 -18.76 -38.56 29.38
C PRO A 454 -19.25 -39.42 30.53
N GLY A 455 -20.59 -39.58 30.66
CA GLY A 455 -21.23 -40.35 31.67
C GLY A 455 -21.31 -39.72 33.06
N GLN A 456 -20.81 -38.50 33.26
CA GLN A 456 -20.85 -37.77 34.53
C GLN A 456 -21.68 -36.46 34.48
N GLY A 457 -22.07 -36.07 33.26
CA GLY A 457 -22.85 -34.85 33.04
C GLY A 457 -22.01 -33.66 32.58
N SER A 458 -22.62 -32.50 32.58
CA SER A 458 -22.03 -31.23 32.11
C SER A 458 -22.35 -30.08 33.06
N THR A 459 -21.48 -29.09 33.09
CA THR A 459 -21.68 -27.82 33.80
C THR A 459 -21.44 -26.65 32.85
N PHE A 460 -22.48 -25.91 32.57
CA PHE A 460 -22.43 -24.67 31.82
C PHE A 460 -22.34 -23.49 32.78
N ARG A 461 -21.35 -22.63 32.61
CA ARG A 461 -21.13 -21.42 33.40
C ARG A 461 -21.27 -20.19 32.54
N VAL A 462 -22.25 -19.37 32.82
CA VAL A 462 -22.47 -18.05 32.18
C VAL A 462 -21.91 -16.99 33.10
N SER A 463 -20.90 -16.26 32.63
CA SER A 463 -20.29 -15.16 33.37
C SER A 463 -20.69 -13.82 32.75
N LEU A 464 -21.20 -12.90 33.54
CA LEU A 464 -21.73 -11.59 33.12
C LEU A 464 -21.20 -10.47 34.01
N PRO A 465 -20.89 -9.29 33.48
CA PRO A 465 -20.59 -8.13 34.30
C PRO A 465 -21.81 -7.77 35.16
N ALA A 466 -21.63 -7.69 36.46
CA ALA A 466 -22.71 -7.46 37.42
C ALA A 466 -22.32 -6.47 38.52
N VAL A 467 -23.33 -5.90 39.15
CA VAL A 467 -23.19 -5.22 40.43
C VAL A 467 -23.70 -6.18 41.48
N CYS A 468 -22.80 -6.71 42.29
CA CYS A 468 -23.14 -7.59 43.39
C CYS A 468 -23.44 -6.75 44.62
N THR A 469 -24.66 -6.83 45.12
CA THR A 469 -25.00 -6.25 46.44
C THR A 469 -24.48 -7.22 47.51
N ALA A 470 -23.40 -6.81 48.21
CA ALA A 470 -22.96 -7.56 49.39
C ALA A 470 -24.13 -7.68 50.38
N THR A 471 -24.59 -8.88 50.59
CA THR A 471 -25.44 -9.17 51.77
C THR A 471 -24.56 -8.91 52.98
N SER A 472 -24.80 -7.77 53.67
CA SER A 472 -24.23 -7.55 55.00
C SER A 472 -24.65 -8.73 55.87
N PRO A 473 -23.71 -9.46 56.49
CA PRO A 473 -24.11 -10.50 57.43
C PRO A 473 -24.94 -9.84 58.52
N ALA A 474 -26.20 -10.28 58.71
CA ALA A 474 -27.01 -9.86 59.81
C ALA A 474 -26.26 -10.20 61.09
N VAL A 475 -25.78 -9.15 61.79
CA VAL A 475 -25.29 -9.27 63.17
C VAL A 475 -26.48 -9.56 64.05
N SER A 476 -26.60 -10.79 64.51
CA SER A 476 -27.45 -11.20 65.63
C SER A 476 -26.64 -11.19 66.90
#